data_67430db1ca907b8adf1ef8581bbb0a85
#
_entry.id   67430db1ca907b8adf1ef8581bbb0a85
#
_cell.length_a   1.000
_cell.length_b   1.000
_cell.length_c   1.000
_cell.angle_alpha   90.00
_cell.angle_beta   90.00
_cell.angle_gamma   90.00
#
_symmetry.space_group_name_H-M   'P 1'
#
loop_
_entity.id
_entity.type
_entity.pdbx_description
1 polymer ?
#
loop_
_entity_poly.entity_id
_entity_poly.type
_entity_poly.pdbx_seq_one_letter_code
_entity_poly.pdbx_strand_id
1 'polypeptide(L)'
;MEQNMKKEPLTVRNLNLSIEGRPILKNINLTFPENKITCIVGPSGCGKSTLLKALNRLIDNVDDVEIDGQIMIGSQNIIGAKYSDLIELRRRVGLVPQRPCPLPMSIFDNVAYGCRIHGMHTKKSELNDVVEKYLTEVGLWEEVKDRLQSSAMRLSIGQQQRLCLDRSLAVEPDFILADEATSALDPVSSKTVEDLFVKLKENYSIIMVTHTLRQALRIADYAVFLYLGEVIETGDAAQVFGEPREDLTKKYLAGVFS
;
A
#
# COMPACT_ATOMS: atom_id res chain seq x y z
N MET A 1 26.08 10.17 -7.71
CA MET A 1 25.48 9.45 -8.86
C MET A 1 24.60 8.38 -8.26
N GLU A 2 23.33 8.70 -8.03
CA GLU A 2 22.33 7.69 -7.65
C GLU A 2 22.12 6.81 -8.88
N GLN A 3 22.53 5.56 -8.78
CA GLN A 3 22.15 4.54 -9.73
C GLN A 3 20.63 4.40 -9.62
N ASN A 4 19.93 4.89 -10.62
CA ASN A 4 18.50 4.65 -10.82
C ASN A 4 18.36 3.15 -11.11
N MET A 5 18.39 2.32 -10.06
CA MET A 5 18.13 0.88 -10.18
C MET A 5 16.69 0.77 -10.66
N LYS A 6 16.54 0.27 -11.88
CA LYS A 6 15.22 0.00 -12.47
C LYS A 6 14.46 -0.89 -11.50
N LYS A 7 13.35 -0.37 -10.96
CA LYS A 7 12.52 -1.14 -10.03
C LYS A 7 11.99 -2.37 -10.78
N GLU A 8 11.95 -3.48 -10.08
CA GLU A 8 11.44 -4.72 -10.64
C GLU A 8 9.90 -4.69 -10.66
N PRO A 9 9.25 -5.09 -11.75
CA PRO A 9 7.80 -5.06 -11.84
C PRO A 9 7.14 -6.03 -10.85
N LEU A 10 6.00 -5.63 -10.30
CA LEU A 10 5.12 -6.51 -9.52
C LEU A 10 4.02 -7.05 -10.43
N THR A 11 3.96 -8.37 -10.58
CA THR A 11 2.97 -9.04 -11.41
C THR A 11 2.30 -10.18 -10.68
N VAL A 12 1.03 -10.42 -11.00
CA VAL A 12 0.23 -11.54 -10.48
C VAL A 12 -0.23 -12.39 -11.66
N ARG A 13 -0.07 -13.71 -11.57
CA ARG A 13 -0.45 -14.65 -12.63
C ARG A 13 -1.24 -15.81 -12.07
N ASN A 14 -2.45 -16.02 -12.61
CA ASN A 14 -3.36 -17.12 -12.28
C ASN A 14 -3.55 -17.30 -10.75
N LEU A 15 -3.55 -16.20 -9.99
CA LEU A 15 -3.65 -16.25 -8.54
C LEU A 15 -5.05 -16.67 -8.13
N ASN A 16 -5.13 -17.78 -7.41
CA ASN A 16 -6.30 -18.27 -6.72
C ASN A 16 -6.04 -18.25 -5.21
N LEU A 17 -7.03 -17.85 -4.43
CA LEU A 17 -6.93 -17.81 -2.98
C LEU A 17 -8.26 -18.20 -2.36
N SER A 18 -8.24 -19.16 -1.44
CA SER A 18 -9.38 -19.54 -0.61
C SER A 18 -9.08 -19.34 0.87
N ILE A 19 -10.11 -19.11 1.65
CA ILE A 19 -10.07 -19.03 3.12
C ILE A 19 -11.16 -19.94 3.64
N GLU A 20 -10.83 -20.87 4.54
CA GLU A 20 -11.77 -21.88 5.05
C GLU A 20 -12.51 -22.63 3.90
N GLY A 21 -11.79 -22.95 2.82
CA GLY A 21 -12.33 -23.61 1.62
C GLY A 21 -13.22 -22.73 0.75
N ARG A 22 -13.45 -21.45 1.09
CA ARG A 22 -14.27 -20.52 0.29
C ARG A 22 -13.37 -19.74 -0.67
N PRO A 23 -13.61 -19.75 -1.98
CA PRO A 23 -12.82 -19.00 -2.94
C PRO A 23 -13.05 -17.48 -2.77
N ILE A 24 -11.96 -16.74 -2.50
CA ILE A 24 -11.96 -15.28 -2.34
C ILE A 24 -11.39 -14.59 -3.56
N LEU A 25 -10.30 -15.13 -4.14
CA LEU A 25 -9.71 -14.62 -5.39
C LEU A 25 -9.68 -15.76 -6.41
N LYS A 26 -9.99 -15.44 -7.65
CA LYS A 26 -10.17 -16.42 -8.73
C LYS A 26 -9.43 -15.95 -9.97
N ASN A 27 -8.40 -16.70 -10.35
CA ASN A 27 -7.63 -16.48 -11.57
C ASN A 27 -7.19 -15.01 -11.78
N ILE A 28 -6.68 -14.37 -10.74
CA ILE A 28 -6.24 -12.98 -10.81
C ILE A 28 -4.97 -12.89 -11.68
N ASN A 29 -5.04 -12.03 -12.69
CA ASN A 29 -3.94 -11.71 -13.58
C ASN A 29 -3.78 -10.19 -13.64
N LEU A 30 -2.67 -9.64 -13.13
CA LEU A 30 -2.43 -8.20 -13.01
C LEU A 30 -0.95 -7.89 -13.22
N THR A 31 -0.70 -6.72 -13.80
CA THR A 31 0.63 -6.09 -13.81
C THR A 31 0.47 -4.66 -13.27
N PHE A 32 1.19 -4.36 -12.22
CA PHE A 32 1.15 -3.04 -11.62
C PHE A 32 2.20 -2.13 -12.28
N PRO A 33 1.79 -1.00 -12.88
CA PRO A 33 2.71 -0.08 -13.53
C PRO A 33 3.61 0.61 -12.50
N GLU A 34 4.89 0.79 -12.88
CA GLU A 34 5.89 1.47 -12.06
C GLU A 34 5.57 2.97 -11.91
N ASN A 35 5.89 3.52 -10.74
CA ASN A 35 5.76 4.96 -10.43
C ASN A 35 4.37 5.54 -10.76
N LYS A 36 3.34 4.75 -10.47
CA LYS A 36 1.94 5.14 -10.64
C LYS A 36 1.13 4.78 -9.40
N ILE A 37 0.00 5.46 -9.24
CA ILE A 37 -1.02 5.07 -8.28
C ILE A 37 -1.99 4.14 -8.98
N THR A 38 -1.99 2.86 -8.61
CA THR A 38 -3.00 1.89 -9.01
C THR A 38 -4.09 1.83 -7.94
N CYS A 39 -5.32 2.19 -8.29
CA CYS A 39 -6.47 2.04 -7.40
C CYS A 39 -7.24 0.75 -7.72
N ILE A 40 -7.37 -0.12 -6.71
CA ILE A 40 -8.24 -1.30 -6.75
C ILE A 40 -9.59 -0.90 -6.16
N VAL A 41 -10.63 -0.92 -6.98
CA VAL A 41 -12.01 -0.56 -6.61
C VAL A 41 -12.95 -1.75 -6.78
N GLY A 42 -14.11 -1.71 -6.13
CA GLY A 42 -15.12 -2.75 -6.22
C GLY A 42 -15.96 -2.81 -4.93
N PRO A 43 -17.04 -3.57 -4.91
CA PRO A 43 -17.95 -3.71 -3.77
C PRO A 43 -17.24 -4.23 -2.51
N SER A 44 -17.86 -4.00 -1.35
CA SER A 44 -17.37 -4.57 -0.09
C SER A 44 -17.38 -6.10 -0.16
N GLY A 45 -16.32 -6.74 0.38
CA GLY A 45 -16.19 -8.20 0.38
C GLY A 45 -15.76 -8.84 -0.94
N CYS A 46 -15.48 -8.09 -2.02
CA CYS A 46 -15.06 -8.67 -3.30
C CYS A 46 -13.61 -9.17 -3.36
N GLY A 47 -12.81 -9.05 -2.27
CA GLY A 47 -11.45 -9.58 -2.20
C GLY A 47 -10.32 -8.54 -2.27
N LYS A 48 -10.60 -7.22 -2.31
CA LYS A 48 -9.58 -6.15 -2.45
C LYS A 48 -8.48 -6.21 -1.39
N SER A 49 -8.84 -6.16 -0.11
CA SER A 49 -7.87 -6.21 1.00
C SER A 49 -7.18 -7.59 1.09
N THR A 50 -7.84 -8.65 0.66
CA THR A 50 -7.23 -9.99 0.54
C THR A 50 -6.14 -9.99 -0.52
N LEU A 51 -6.42 -9.43 -1.70
CA LEU A 51 -5.41 -9.27 -2.74
C LEU A 51 -4.23 -8.43 -2.25
N LEU A 52 -4.50 -7.29 -1.60
CA LEU A 52 -3.44 -6.42 -1.07
C LEU A 52 -2.56 -7.17 -0.05
N LYS A 53 -3.16 -7.93 0.88
CA LYS A 53 -2.43 -8.75 1.87
C LYS A 53 -1.66 -9.90 1.22
N ALA A 54 -2.12 -10.44 0.10
CA ALA A 54 -1.39 -11.46 -0.63
C ALA A 54 -0.10 -10.91 -1.26
N LEU A 55 -0.11 -9.65 -1.75
CA LEU A 55 1.04 -9.00 -2.38
C LEU A 55 2.27 -8.84 -1.46
N ASN A 56 2.10 -8.81 -0.14
CA ASN A 56 3.20 -8.77 0.84
C ASN A 56 3.19 -9.96 1.81
N ARG A 57 2.46 -11.02 1.50
CA ARG A 57 2.35 -12.24 2.29
C ARG A 57 1.85 -12.03 3.72
N LEU A 58 1.13 -10.93 4.02
CA LEU A 58 0.42 -10.78 5.30
C LEU A 58 -0.81 -11.69 5.37
N ILE A 59 -1.27 -12.20 4.26
CA ILE A 59 -2.34 -13.18 4.20
C ILE A 59 -1.98 -14.50 4.91
N ASP A 60 -0.70 -14.82 5.03
CA ASP A 60 -0.19 -16.01 5.73
C ASP A 60 -0.51 -16.02 7.24
N ASN A 61 -0.90 -14.87 7.80
CA ASN A 61 -1.32 -14.76 9.19
C ASN A 61 -2.82 -15.07 9.40
N VAL A 62 -3.54 -15.40 8.33
CA VAL A 62 -4.94 -15.83 8.36
C VAL A 62 -4.98 -17.36 8.36
N ASP A 63 -5.75 -17.94 9.26
CA ASP A 63 -5.90 -19.40 9.34
C ASP A 63 -6.62 -19.96 8.12
N ASP A 64 -6.31 -21.20 7.76
CA ASP A 64 -6.95 -21.95 6.67
C ASP A 64 -6.92 -21.25 5.31
N VAL A 65 -5.80 -20.58 4.97
CA VAL A 65 -5.56 -19.97 3.67
C VAL A 65 -4.89 -20.98 2.73
N GLU A 66 -5.51 -21.18 1.58
CA GLU A 66 -4.89 -21.85 0.44
C GLU A 66 -4.62 -20.83 -0.66
N ILE A 67 -3.42 -20.83 -1.21
CA ILE A 67 -2.99 -19.91 -2.26
C ILE A 67 -2.25 -20.66 -3.37
N ASP A 68 -2.65 -20.44 -4.62
CA ASP A 68 -2.04 -21.01 -5.81
C ASP A 68 -1.85 -19.93 -6.89
N GLY A 69 -0.92 -20.19 -7.82
CA GLY A 69 -0.52 -19.23 -8.85
C GLY A 69 0.83 -18.58 -8.56
N GLN A 70 1.01 -17.35 -9.03
CA GLN A 70 2.29 -16.64 -8.89
C GLN A 70 2.06 -15.16 -8.54
N ILE A 71 2.86 -14.68 -7.60
CA ILE A 71 3.06 -13.24 -7.36
C ILE A 71 4.56 -13.00 -7.54
N MET A 72 4.92 -12.22 -8.56
CA MET A 72 6.30 -12.01 -8.98
C MET A 72 6.75 -10.59 -8.66
N ILE A 73 7.92 -10.46 -8.03
CA ILE A 73 8.66 -9.19 -7.97
C ILE A 73 9.93 -9.41 -8.81
N GLY A 74 9.96 -8.82 -10.00
CA GLY A 74 10.96 -9.17 -11.01
C GLY A 74 10.90 -10.65 -11.39
N SER A 75 11.99 -11.37 -11.15
CA SER A 75 12.10 -12.81 -11.42
C SER A 75 11.71 -13.69 -10.22
N GLN A 76 11.49 -13.12 -9.03
CA GLN A 76 11.23 -13.88 -7.81
C GLN A 76 9.74 -14.12 -7.60
N ASN A 77 9.31 -15.40 -7.52
CA ASN A 77 7.97 -15.74 -7.04
C ASN A 77 7.96 -15.71 -5.51
N ILE A 78 7.08 -14.88 -4.93
CA ILE A 78 6.95 -14.75 -3.48
C ILE A 78 6.03 -15.80 -2.85
N ILE A 79 5.19 -16.48 -3.64
CA ILE A 79 4.37 -17.60 -3.16
C ILE A 79 5.32 -18.78 -2.89
N GLY A 80 5.25 -19.34 -1.66
CA GLY A 80 6.17 -20.39 -1.21
C GLY A 80 7.56 -19.89 -0.77
N ALA A 81 7.81 -18.58 -0.75
CA ALA A 81 9.04 -18.02 -0.19
C ALA A 81 9.24 -18.43 1.28
N LYS A 82 10.49 -18.67 1.68
CA LYS A 82 10.82 -19.03 3.05
C LYS A 82 10.58 -17.85 4.00
N TYR A 83 10.39 -18.14 5.28
CA TYR A 83 10.16 -17.09 6.29
C TYR A 83 11.28 -16.03 6.33
N SER A 84 12.53 -16.44 6.16
CA SER A 84 13.68 -15.52 6.06
C SER A 84 13.52 -14.48 4.94
N ASP A 85 12.92 -14.89 3.83
CA ASP A 85 12.78 -14.05 2.64
C ASP A 85 11.60 -13.06 2.80
N LEU A 86 10.65 -13.36 3.72
CA LEU A 86 9.50 -12.49 4.01
C LEU A 86 9.92 -11.18 4.69
N ILE A 87 11.02 -11.16 5.43
CA ILE A 87 11.55 -9.94 6.06
C ILE A 87 11.96 -8.96 4.96
N GLU A 88 12.74 -9.43 4.00
CA GLU A 88 13.17 -8.60 2.86
C GLU A 88 11.99 -8.25 1.95
N LEU A 89 11.08 -9.17 1.69
CA LEU A 89 9.85 -8.91 0.95
C LEU A 89 9.06 -7.75 1.57
N ARG A 90 8.82 -7.79 2.90
CA ARG A 90 8.04 -6.77 3.60
C ARG A 90 8.77 -5.43 3.74
N ARG A 91 10.09 -5.42 3.64
CA ARG A 91 10.87 -4.21 3.46
C ARG A 91 10.58 -3.57 2.10
N ARG A 92 10.62 -4.39 1.02
CA ARG A 92 10.39 -3.93 -0.36
C ARG A 92 8.94 -3.56 -0.63
N VAL A 93 7.97 -4.19 0.07
CA VAL A 93 6.53 -4.00 -0.12
C VAL A 93 5.91 -3.56 1.19
N GLY A 94 5.98 -2.24 1.45
CA GLY A 94 5.45 -1.63 2.67
C GLY A 94 3.92 -1.59 2.66
N LEU A 95 3.30 -1.66 3.84
CA LEU A 95 1.84 -1.55 4.00
C LEU A 95 1.46 -0.40 4.92
N VAL A 96 0.56 0.45 4.43
CA VAL A 96 -0.14 1.48 5.21
C VAL A 96 -1.56 0.96 5.49
N PRO A 97 -1.88 0.64 6.75
CA PRO A 97 -3.16 0.04 7.10
C PRO A 97 -4.30 1.07 7.13
N GLN A 98 -5.54 0.59 7.10
CA GLN A 98 -6.76 1.39 7.18
C GLN A 98 -6.82 2.24 8.47
N ARG A 99 -6.52 1.62 9.61
CA ARG A 99 -6.41 2.34 10.90
C ARG A 99 -4.93 2.54 11.22
N PRO A 100 -4.52 3.76 11.53
CA PRO A 100 -3.14 4.01 11.91
C PRO A 100 -2.76 3.14 13.13
N CYS A 101 -1.60 2.53 13.04
CA CYS A 101 -1.07 1.64 14.08
C CYS A 101 0.38 2.04 14.40
N PRO A 102 0.60 3.18 15.05
CA PRO A 102 1.92 3.53 15.54
C PRO A 102 2.36 2.52 16.61
N LEU A 103 3.64 2.23 16.68
CA LEU A 103 4.20 1.41 17.72
C LEU A 103 4.17 2.18 19.05
N PRO A 104 4.01 1.50 20.23
CA PRO A 104 3.94 2.15 21.54
C PRO A 104 5.33 2.63 22.00
N MET A 105 5.95 3.47 21.20
CA MET A 105 7.28 4.07 21.43
C MET A 105 7.28 5.54 20.97
N SER A 106 8.44 6.18 20.99
CA SER A 106 8.56 7.59 20.57
C SER A 106 8.27 7.78 19.08
N ILE A 107 8.04 9.03 18.65
CA ILE A 107 7.92 9.37 17.23
C ILE A 107 9.21 9.00 16.50
N PHE A 108 10.37 9.38 17.05
CA PHE A 108 11.68 9.03 16.53
C PHE A 108 11.84 7.51 16.34
N ASP A 109 11.54 6.75 17.38
CA ASP A 109 11.73 5.29 17.33
C ASP A 109 10.77 4.60 16.37
N ASN A 110 9.57 5.15 16.13
CA ASN A 110 8.67 4.64 15.10
C ASN A 110 9.31 4.71 13.70
N VAL A 111 9.92 5.85 13.35
CA VAL A 111 10.60 6.04 12.07
C VAL A 111 11.85 5.16 11.97
N ALA A 112 12.70 5.22 12.99
CA ALA A 112 13.96 4.50 13.03
C ALA A 112 13.82 2.97 13.18
N TYR A 113 12.63 2.47 13.52
CA TYR A 113 12.39 1.06 13.84
C TYR A 113 12.78 0.11 12.70
N GLY A 114 12.27 0.38 11.50
CA GLY A 114 12.57 -0.44 10.33
C GLY A 114 14.05 -0.41 9.97
N CYS A 115 14.67 0.78 10.00
CA CYS A 115 16.10 0.93 9.72
C CYS A 115 16.95 0.08 10.67
N ARG A 116 16.62 0.05 11.96
CA ARG A 116 17.35 -0.75 12.95
C ARG A 116 17.17 -2.25 12.71
N ILE A 117 15.96 -2.72 12.41
CA ILE A 117 15.69 -4.14 12.17
C ILE A 117 16.44 -4.65 10.93
N HIS A 118 16.50 -3.85 9.88
CA HIS A 118 17.17 -4.21 8.64
C HIS A 118 18.68 -3.89 8.63
N GLY A 119 19.23 -3.38 9.76
CA GLY A 119 20.64 -3.02 9.84
C GLY A 119 21.06 -1.85 8.95
N MET A 120 20.07 -1.01 8.55
CA MET A 120 20.30 0.20 7.77
C MET A 120 20.62 1.36 8.72
N HIS A 121 21.54 2.25 8.30
CA HIS A 121 21.85 3.47 9.07
C HIS A 121 22.18 3.19 10.53
N THR A 122 23.32 2.53 10.78
CA THR A 122 23.68 2.05 12.12
C THR A 122 24.15 3.15 13.08
N LYS A 123 24.65 4.27 12.53
CA LYS A 123 25.11 5.41 13.33
C LYS A 123 23.93 6.31 13.73
N LYS A 124 23.99 6.84 14.95
CA LYS A 124 22.95 7.75 15.47
C LYS A 124 22.74 8.99 14.60
N SER A 125 23.82 9.56 14.04
CA SER A 125 23.72 10.69 13.12
C SER A 125 22.93 10.35 11.86
N GLU A 126 23.25 9.21 11.23
CA GLU A 126 22.55 8.73 10.03
C GLU A 126 21.05 8.50 10.30
N LEU A 127 20.70 7.94 11.47
CA LEU A 127 19.30 7.78 11.86
C LEU A 127 18.59 9.12 12.08
N ASN A 128 19.27 10.14 12.62
CA ASN A 128 18.69 11.48 12.75
C ASN A 128 18.36 12.06 11.37
N ASP A 129 19.29 11.95 10.43
CA ASP A 129 19.12 12.47 9.06
C ASP A 129 17.96 11.76 8.34
N VAL A 130 17.85 10.43 8.52
CA VAL A 130 16.74 9.62 7.99
C VAL A 130 15.40 10.06 8.59
N VAL A 131 15.33 10.22 9.92
CA VAL A 131 14.10 10.63 10.61
C VAL A 131 13.66 12.02 10.16
N GLU A 132 14.57 12.97 10.06
CA GLU A 132 14.26 14.32 9.56
C GLU A 132 13.79 14.29 8.11
N LYS A 133 14.51 13.55 7.23
CA LYS A 133 14.18 13.39 5.80
C LYS A 133 12.74 12.90 5.62
N TYR A 134 12.42 11.76 6.22
CA TYR A 134 11.11 11.13 5.96
C TYR A 134 9.97 11.83 6.68
N LEU A 135 10.14 12.35 7.90
CA LEU A 135 9.14 13.21 8.54
C LEU A 135 8.87 14.48 7.71
N THR A 136 9.89 15.03 7.04
CA THR A 136 9.74 16.15 6.12
C THR A 136 8.98 15.73 4.86
N GLU A 137 9.28 14.57 4.31
CA GLU A 137 8.63 14.03 3.11
C GLU A 137 7.12 13.83 3.32
N VAL A 138 6.71 13.34 4.50
CA VAL A 138 5.29 13.19 4.85
C VAL A 138 4.66 14.46 5.44
N GLY A 139 5.39 15.58 5.47
CA GLY A 139 4.89 16.86 5.97
C GLY A 139 4.57 16.85 7.47
N LEU A 140 5.29 16.04 8.26
CA LEU A 140 5.07 15.93 9.70
C LEU A 140 6.19 16.61 10.52
N TRP A 141 7.35 16.87 9.93
CA TRP A 141 8.54 17.39 10.61
C TRP A 141 8.25 18.66 11.44
N GLU A 142 7.69 19.69 10.82
CA GLU A 142 7.43 20.96 11.50
C GLU A 142 6.46 20.85 12.70
N GLU A 143 5.62 19.83 12.70
CA GLU A 143 4.65 19.58 13.77
C GLU A 143 5.26 18.84 14.97
N VAL A 144 6.39 18.10 14.75
CA VAL A 144 6.89 17.16 15.76
C VAL A 144 8.38 17.30 16.10
N LYS A 145 9.17 18.09 15.36
CA LYS A 145 10.63 18.21 15.51
C LYS A 145 11.10 18.52 16.94
N ASP A 146 10.31 19.30 17.70
CA ASP A 146 10.66 19.68 19.07
C ASP A 146 10.22 18.63 20.12
N ARG A 147 9.55 17.56 19.69
CA ARG A 147 9.00 16.52 20.58
C ARG A 147 9.17 15.09 20.04
N LEU A 148 10.25 14.81 19.28
CA LEU A 148 10.51 13.51 18.67
C LEU A 148 10.57 12.35 19.67
N GLN A 149 10.93 12.62 20.92
CA GLN A 149 10.98 11.63 22.00
C GLN A 149 9.62 11.43 22.70
N SER A 150 8.59 12.19 22.32
CA SER A 150 7.24 11.99 22.83
C SER A 150 6.62 10.72 22.25
N SER A 151 5.71 10.10 23.02
CA SER A 151 4.96 8.91 22.56
C SER A 151 4.16 9.22 21.29
N ALA A 152 4.31 8.37 20.27
CA ALA A 152 3.56 8.43 19.03
C ALA A 152 2.04 8.27 19.22
N MET A 153 1.62 7.64 20.33
CA MET A 153 0.21 7.48 20.68
C MET A 153 -0.50 8.79 21.02
N ARG A 154 0.25 9.88 21.25
CA ARG A 154 -0.30 11.22 21.54
C ARG A 154 -0.56 12.06 20.28
N LEU A 155 -0.20 11.55 19.12
CA LEU A 155 -0.47 12.20 17.85
C LEU A 155 -1.96 12.12 17.49
N SER A 156 -2.47 13.09 16.73
CA SER A 156 -3.80 12.99 16.12
C SER A 156 -3.86 11.81 15.13
N ILE A 157 -5.06 11.34 14.80
CA ILE A 157 -5.24 10.21 13.87
C ILE A 157 -4.57 10.50 12.53
N GLY A 158 -4.72 11.72 11.98
CA GLY A 158 -4.05 12.12 10.73
C GLY A 158 -2.52 12.17 10.84
N GLN A 159 -1.98 12.62 11.99
CA GLN A 159 -0.54 12.57 12.26
C GLN A 159 -0.05 11.13 12.40
N GLN A 160 -0.80 10.26 13.09
CA GLN A 160 -0.48 8.84 13.22
C GLN A 160 -0.47 8.14 11.85
N GLN A 161 -1.41 8.48 10.96
CA GLN A 161 -1.45 7.91 9.60
C GLN A 161 -0.21 8.31 8.80
N ARG A 162 0.16 9.60 8.84
CA ARG A 162 1.40 10.07 8.20
C ARG A 162 2.65 9.43 8.82
N LEU A 163 2.69 9.22 10.13
CA LEU A 163 3.78 8.50 10.78
C LEU A 163 3.86 7.02 10.36
N CYS A 164 2.73 6.34 10.17
CA CYS A 164 2.71 4.97 9.65
C CYS A 164 3.24 4.89 8.22
N LEU A 165 2.90 5.88 7.38
CA LEU A 165 3.46 6.00 6.03
C LEU A 165 4.96 6.28 6.08
N ASP A 166 5.39 7.24 6.91
CA ASP A 166 6.79 7.58 7.14
C ASP A 166 7.63 6.37 7.55
N ARG A 167 7.16 5.59 8.51
CA ARG A 167 7.80 4.33 8.91
C ARG A 167 7.98 3.34 7.77
N SER A 168 7.03 3.30 6.83
CA SER A 168 7.13 2.45 5.65
C SER A 168 8.14 3.00 4.64
N LEU A 169 8.26 4.32 4.49
CA LEU A 169 9.20 4.97 3.59
C LEU A 169 10.65 4.88 4.08
N ALA A 170 10.87 4.93 5.40
CA ALA A 170 12.20 4.94 6.00
C ALA A 170 13.05 3.70 5.69
N VAL A 171 12.44 2.61 5.22
CA VAL A 171 13.14 1.39 4.76
C VAL A 171 13.30 1.32 3.24
N GLU A 172 13.01 2.41 2.53
CA GLU A 172 13.17 2.56 1.09
C GLU A 172 12.49 1.43 0.29
N PRO A 173 11.14 1.32 0.37
CA PRO A 173 10.41 0.26 -0.31
C PRO A 173 10.35 0.47 -1.82
N ASP A 174 10.13 -0.61 -2.59
CA ASP A 174 9.81 -0.52 -4.01
C ASP A 174 8.32 -0.18 -4.24
N PHE A 175 7.47 -0.74 -3.37
CA PHE A 175 6.01 -0.62 -3.45
C PHE A 175 5.42 -0.17 -2.11
N ILE A 176 4.40 0.68 -2.20
CA ILE A 176 3.57 1.10 -1.06
C ILE A 176 2.16 0.54 -1.28
N LEU A 177 1.74 -0.35 -0.40
CA LEU A 177 0.36 -0.82 -0.35
C LEU A 177 -0.43 0.06 0.60
N ALA A 178 -1.62 0.53 0.21
CA ALA A 178 -2.49 1.35 1.04
C ALA A 178 -3.89 0.72 1.13
N ASP A 179 -4.23 0.14 2.28
CA ASP A 179 -5.53 -0.46 2.52
C ASP A 179 -6.47 0.58 3.12
N GLU A 180 -7.28 1.24 2.29
CA GLU A 180 -8.23 2.28 2.71
C GLU A 180 -7.62 3.35 3.65
N ALA A 181 -6.37 3.75 3.39
CA ALA A 181 -5.52 4.53 4.30
C ALA A 181 -6.06 5.91 4.70
N THR A 182 -7.16 6.37 4.12
CA THR A 182 -7.80 7.66 4.42
C THR A 182 -9.20 7.52 5.02
N SER A 183 -9.75 6.32 5.11
CA SER A 183 -11.15 6.10 5.51
C SER A 183 -11.47 6.49 6.96
N ALA A 184 -10.46 6.47 7.85
CA ALA A 184 -10.59 6.85 9.25
C ALA A 184 -10.29 8.33 9.52
N LEU A 185 -9.99 9.12 8.48
CA LEU A 185 -9.55 10.50 8.59
C LEU A 185 -10.70 11.50 8.32
N ASP A 186 -10.61 12.67 8.93
CA ASP A 186 -11.43 13.80 8.55
C ASP A 186 -11.09 14.27 7.11
N PRO A 187 -11.99 15.06 6.45
CA PRO A 187 -11.79 15.46 5.06
C PRO A 187 -10.49 16.21 4.77
N VAL A 188 -10.00 17.03 5.72
CA VAL A 188 -8.77 17.81 5.55
C VAL A 188 -7.56 16.90 5.63
N SER A 189 -7.50 16.04 6.64
CA SER A 189 -6.45 15.04 6.81
C SER A 189 -6.43 14.03 5.65
N SER A 190 -7.60 13.59 5.17
CA SER A 190 -7.72 12.74 3.97
C SER A 190 -7.07 13.39 2.76
N LYS A 191 -7.40 14.67 2.50
CA LYS A 191 -6.85 15.41 1.37
C LYS A 191 -5.32 15.52 1.47
N THR A 192 -4.81 15.83 2.67
CA THR A 192 -3.36 15.90 2.92
C THR A 192 -2.66 14.57 2.57
N VAL A 193 -3.23 13.44 2.99
CA VAL A 193 -2.66 12.11 2.68
C VAL A 193 -2.79 11.76 1.20
N GLU A 194 -3.89 12.13 0.53
CA GLU A 194 -4.04 11.96 -0.91
C GLU A 194 -2.98 12.75 -1.70
N ASP A 195 -2.78 14.03 -1.36
CA ASP A 195 -1.77 14.88 -2.01
C ASP A 195 -0.34 14.32 -1.79
N LEU A 196 -0.13 13.73 -0.62
CA LEU A 196 1.13 13.05 -0.30
C LEU A 196 1.34 11.82 -1.21
N PHE A 197 0.34 10.96 -1.41
CA PHE A 197 0.44 9.84 -2.35
C PHE A 197 0.71 10.33 -3.78
N VAL A 198 0.06 11.41 -4.23
CA VAL A 198 0.31 11.99 -5.56
C VAL A 198 1.76 12.46 -5.71
N LYS A 199 2.37 13.02 -4.66
CA LYS A 199 3.78 13.38 -4.66
C LYS A 199 4.70 12.15 -4.63
N LEU A 200 4.39 11.18 -3.78
CA LEU A 200 5.21 9.98 -3.59
C LEU A 200 5.27 9.08 -4.83
N LYS A 201 4.27 9.09 -5.71
CA LYS A 201 4.29 8.27 -6.94
C LYS A 201 5.45 8.60 -7.88
N GLU A 202 6.09 9.75 -7.76
CA GLU A 202 7.28 10.09 -8.53
C GLU A 202 8.43 9.13 -8.25
N ASN A 203 8.48 8.60 -7.02
CA ASN A 203 9.56 7.73 -6.55
C ASN A 203 9.10 6.31 -6.18
N TYR A 204 7.80 6.09 -5.96
CA TYR A 204 7.25 4.82 -5.47
C TYR A 204 6.09 4.35 -6.32
N SER A 205 5.99 3.03 -6.51
CA SER A 205 4.79 2.41 -7.08
C SER A 205 3.77 2.21 -5.96
N ILE A 206 2.56 2.78 -6.11
CA ILE A 206 1.54 2.78 -5.06
C ILE A 206 0.36 1.92 -5.49
N ILE A 207 -0.03 0.97 -4.67
CA ILE A 207 -1.21 0.12 -4.89
C ILE A 207 -2.19 0.39 -3.76
N MET A 208 -3.31 0.99 -4.09
CA MET A 208 -4.29 1.46 -3.11
C MET A 208 -5.62 0.73 -3.28
N VAL A 209 -6.17 0.27 -2.18
CA VAL A 209 -7.57 -0.15 -2.09
C VAL A 209 -8.40 1.01 -1.56
N THR A 210 -9.51 1.31 -2.19
CA THR A 210 -10.49 2.28 -1.70
C THR A 210 -11.91 1.86 -2.05
N HIS A 211 -12.84 2.16 -1.16
CA HIS A 211 -14.28 2.03 -1.43
C HIS A 211 -14.88 3.36 -1.92
N THR A 212 -14.10 4.45 -1.93
CA THR A 212 -14.55 5.78 -2.34
C THR A 212 -14.16 6.06 -3.77
N LEU A 213 -15.10 5.90 -4.71
CA LEU A 213 -14.86 6.20 -6.14
C LEU A 213 -14.35 7.63 -6.36
N ARG A 214 -14.86 8.61 -5.59
CA ARG A 214 -14.39 10.01 -5.69
C ARG A 214 -12.89 10.15 -5.41
N GLN A 215 -12.35 9.34 -4.50
CA GLN A 215 -10.91 9.30 -4.22
C GLN A 215 -10.16 8.70 -5.41
N ALA A 216 -10.57 7.50 -5.86
CA ALA A 216 -9.94 6.85 -7.01
C ALA A 216 -9.90 7.77 -8.24
N LEU A 217 -11.01 8.44 -8.56
CA LEU A 217 -11.12 9.40 -9.66
C LEU A 217 -10.14 10.58 -9.56
N ARG A 218 -9.77 11.00 -8.33
CA ARG A 218 -8.87 12.14 -8.13
C ARG A 218 -7.40 11.80 -8.28
N ILE A 219 -7.00 10.60 -7.84
CA ILE A 219 -5.57 10.29 -7.63
C ILE A 219 -5.05 9.12 -8.44
N ALA A 220 -5.92 8.25 -8.99
CA ALA A 220 -5.48 7.07 -9.71
C ALA A 220 -4.89 7.41 -11.08
N ASP A 221 -3.76 6.79 -11.41
CA ASP A 221 -3.22 6.74 -12.77
C ASP A 221 -3.68 5.45 -13.48
N TYR A 222 -3.87 4.37 -12.72
CA TYR A 222 -4.28 3.07 -13.20
C TYR A 222 -5.39 2.52 -12.31
N ALA A 223 -6.37 1.85 -12.90
CA ALA A 223 -7.52 1.32 -12.19
C ALA A 223 -7.64 -0.19 -12.39
N VAL A 224 -8.08 -0.87 -11.33
CA VAL A 224 -8.45 -2.29 -11.32
C VAL A 224 -9.84 -2.39 -10.70
N PHE A 225 -10.82 -2.84 -11.47
CA PHE A 225 -12.15 -3.15 -10.95
C PHE A 225 -12.23 -4.63 -10.61
N LEU A 226 -12.41 -4.92 -9.32
CA LEU A 226 -12.56 -6.27 -8.76
C LEU A 226 -14.00 -6.53 -8.37
N TYR A 227 -14.56 -7.67 -8.79
CA TYR A 227 -15.90 -8.09 -8.47
C TYR A 227 -15.97 -9.59 -8.21
N LEU A 228 -16.53 -10.01 -7.08
CA LEU A 228 -16.67 -11.42 -6.66
C LEU A 228 -15.39 -12.27 -6.80
N GLY A 229 -14.24 -11.66 -6.51
CA GLY A 229 -12.93 -12.30 -6.56
C GLY A 229 -12.28 -12.33 -7.93
N GLU A 230 -12.86 -11.67 -8.93
CA GLU A 230 -12.34 -11.65 -10.31
C GLU A 230 -12.02 -10.23 -10.75
N VAL A 231 -10.94 -10.06 -11.55
CA VAL A 231 -10.64 -8.79 -12.21
C VAL A 231 -11.56 -8.66 -13.43
N ILE A 232 -12.47 -7.68 -13.37
CA ILE A 232 -13.41 -7.45 -14.45
C ILE A 232 -12.81 -6.51 -15.50
N GLU A 233 -12.22 -5.41 -15.05
CA GLU A 233 -11.62 -4.43 -15.97
C GLU A 233 -10.37 -3.82 -15.33
N THR A 234 -9.38 -3.54 -16.15
CA THR A 234 -8.15 -2.88 -15.73
C THR A 234 -7.58 -2.04 -16.86
N GLY A 235 -6.96 -0.93 -16.53
CA GLY A 235 -6.39 -0.02 -17.50
C GLY A 235 -6.05 1.36 -16.95
N ASP A 236 -5.80 2.29 -17.85
CA ASP A 236 -5.66 3.70 -17.50
C ASP A 236 -6.90 4.20 -16.76
N ALA A 237 -6.71 4.92 -15.66
CA ALA A 237 -7.82 5.32 -14.79
C ALA A 237 -8.84 6.20 -15.51
N ALA A 238 -8.39 7.10 -16.41
CA ALA A 238 -9.29 7.95 -17.19
C ALA A 238 -10.19 7.13 -18.11
N GLN A 239 -9.65 6.05 -18.70
CA GLN A 239 -10.44 5.15 -19.55
C GLN A 239 -11.40 4.30 -18.71
N VAL A 240 -10.92 3.62 -17.65
CA VAL A 240 -11.77 2.70 -16.85
C VAL A 240 -12.88 3.44 -16.14
N PHE A 241 -12.63 4.68 -15.67
CA PHE A 241 -13.64 5.46 -14.95
C PHE A 241 -14.48 6.36 -15.86
N GLY A 242 -13.95 6.79 -17.01
CA GLY A 242 -14.66 7.68 -17.94
C GLY A 242 -15.43 6.94 -19.03
N GLU A 243 -14.79 5.95 -19.64
CA GLU A 243 -15.34 5.17 -20.76
C GLU A 243 -15.13 3.66 -20.52
N PRO A 244 -15.76 3.08 -19.49
CA PRO A 244 -15.59 1.67 -19.17
C PRO A 244 -16.09 0.78 -20.30
N ARG A 245 -15.35 -0.29 -20.58
CA ARG A 245 -15.67 -1.26 -21.64
C ARG A 245 -16.68 -2.29 -21.14
N GLU A 246 -16.48 -2.75 -19.89
CA GLU A 246 -17.26 -3.81 -19.29
C GLU A 246 -18.58 -3.28 -18.69
N ASP A 247 -19.69 -3.96 -18.95
CA ASP A 247 -21.01 -3.56 -18.46
C ASP A 247 -21.10 -3.61 -16.92
N LEU A 248 -20.38 -4.51 -16.28
CA LEU A 248 -20.30 -4.54 -14.82
C LEU A 248 -19.61 -3.30 -14.25
N THR A 249 -18.53 -2.83 -14.89
CA THR A 249 -17.85 -1.58 -14.53
C THR A 249 -18.79 -0.39 -14.67
N LYS A 250 -19.53 -0.29 -15.78
CA LYS A 250 -20.54 0.77 -16.01
C LYS A 250 -21.57 0.81 -14.91
N LYS A 251 -22.15 -0.35 -14.54
CA LYS A 251 -23.15 -0.47 -13.49
C LYS A 251 -22.61 -0.08 -12.12
N TYR A 252 -21.37 -0.48 -11.80
CA TYR A 252 -20.70 -0.11 -10.55
C TYR A 252 -20.46 1.40 -10.45
N LEU A 253 -19.94 2.02 -11.52
CA LEU A 253 -19.70 3.47 -11.57
C LEU A 253 -21.00 4.28 -11.52
N ALA A 254 -22.09 3.76 -12.08
CA ALA A 254 -23.42 4.35 -12.00
C ALA A 254 -24.10 4.16 -10.62
N GLY A 255 -23.46 3.45 -9.66
CA GLY A 255 -24.02 3.23 -8.33
C GLY A 255 -25.19 2.23 -8.29
N VAL A 256 -25.31 1.35 -9.29
CA VAL A 256 -26.36 0.33 -9.32
C VAL A 256 -26.15 -0.73 -8.22
N PHE A 257 -24.89 -0.93 -7.82
CA PHE A 257 -24.50 -1.77 -6.67
C PHE A 257 -23.17 -1.25 -6.08
N SER A 258 -22.97 -1.52 -4.78
CA SER A 258 -21.82 -1.04 -4.01
C SER A 258 -21.27 -2.13 -3.09
#